data_bc6505d3d0f694bb7301ad33fff10d81
#
_entry.id   bc6505d3d0f694bb7301ad33fff10d81
#
_cell.length_a   1.000
_cell.length_b   1.000
_cell.length_c   1.000
_cell.angle_alpha   90.00
_cell.angle_beta   90.00
_cell.angle_gamma   90.00
#
_symmetry.space_group_name_H-M   'P 1'
#
loop_
_entity.id
_entity.type
_entity.pdbx_description
1 polymer ?
#
loop_
_entity_poly.entity_id
_entity_poly.type
_entity_poly.pdbx_seq_one_letter_code
_entity_poly.pdbx_strand_id
1 'polypeptide(L)'
;MSDSLEGQEGQPEAGAEGAADWAVPVFRTINTPSGRHALRLEAAFWDGLARLAQHEGRKTTDLVRELVVLDRGVGANLSSTIRSAVVKRLLDRDAALAPLTAPLALVKLMQLAPLPSFALNRAKTLVRVNEEFVRYLRNALSKTGPVEKAQLKLDQAAETLFAEIAPGTAVECGISIRLDNHEHRTQARIVIPPALSHPILVGFISH
;
A
#
# COMPACT_ATOMS: atom_id res chain seq x y z
N MET A 1 -42.63 26.94 -51.78
CA MET A 1 -41.92 25.72 -52.14
C MET A 1 -40.47 25.98 -51.92
N SER A 2 -39.96 25.61 -50.80
CA SER A 2 -38.52 25.51 -50.50
C SER A 2 -38.39 24.73 -49.18
N ASP A 3 -37.92 23.56 -49.37
CA ASP A 3 -37.71 22.56 -48.35
C ASP A 3 -36.34 22.85 -47.69
N SER A 4 -36.32 23.13 -46.41
CA SER A 4 -35.10 23.36 -45.63
C SER A 4 -34.91 22.17 -44.71
N LEU A 5 -34.03 21.27 -45.10
CA LEU A 5 -33.51 20.19 -44.24
C LEU A 5 -32.51 20.78 -43.23
N GLU A 6 -32.94 20.92 -42.01
CA GLU A 6 -32.02 21.17 -40.89
C GLU A 6 -31.26 19.92 -40.53
N GLY A 7 -29.94 19.96 -40.73
CA GLY A 7 -29.03 18.94 -40.30
C GLY A 7 -28.87 18.98 -38.78
N GLN A 8 -29.16 17.89 -38.15
CA GLN A 8 -28.92 17.64 -36.72
C GLN A 8 -27.44 17.33 -36.54
N GLU A 9 -26.68 18.32 -36.08
CA GLU A 9 -25.32 18.12 -35.62
C GLU A 9 -25.35 17.31 -34.32
N GLY A 10 -24.88 16.07 -34.39
CA GLY A 10 -24.66 15.23 -33.24
C GLY A 10 -23.53 15.82 -32.36
N GLN A 11 -23.85 16.13 -31.13
CA GLN A 11 -22.86 16.49 -30.11
C GLN A 11 -21.95 15.28 -29.88
N PRO A 12 -20.61 15.47 -29.76
CA PRO A 12 -19.71 14.41 -29.34
C PRO A 12 -19.95 14.10 -27.86
N GLU A 13 -20.20 12.84 -27.57
CA GLU A 13 -20.30 12.33 -26.21
C GLU A 13 -18.98 12.56 -25.46
N ALA A 14 -18.94 13.51 -24.57
CA ALA A 14 -17.87 13.75 -23.62
C ALA A 14 -17.98 12.73 -22.48
N GLY A 15 -17.28 11.59 -22.60
CA GLY A 15 -17.34 10.57 -21.55
C GLY A 15 -16.32 9.45 -21.60
N ALA A 16 -15.46 9.38 -22.63
CA ALA A 16 -14.58 8.22 -22.82
C ALA A 16 -13.07 8.53 -22.82
N GLU A 17 -12.63 9.75 -22.58
CA GLU A 17 -11.23 10.15 -22.78
C GLU A 17 -10.27 9.84 -21.62
N GLY A 18 -10.73 9.41 -20.44
CA GLY A 18 -9.86 9.21 -19.27
C GLY A 18 -9.44 7.77 -18.97
N ALA A 19 -10.09 6.77 -19.55
CA ALA A 19 -9.93 5.38 -19.10
C ALA A 19 -8.97 4.52 -19.96
N ALA A 20 -8.53 4.99 -21.12
CA ALA A 20 -7.85 4.17 -22.12
C ALA A 20 -6.35 4.46 -22.32
N ASP A 21 -5.78 5.45 -21.66
CA ASP A 21 -4.39 5.87 -21.94
C ASP A 21 -3.37 4.77 -21.58
N TRP A 22 -3.62 4.00 -20.54
CA TRP A 22 -2.78 2.87 -20.13
C TRP A 22 -2.79 1.70 -21.15
N ALA A 23 -3.83 1.58 -21.98
CA ALA A 23 -4.00 0.53 -22.98
C ALA A 23 -3.43 0.93 -24.36
N VAL A 24 -3.00 2.17 -24.55
CA VAL A 24 -2.45 2.65 -25.81
C VAL A 24 -1.12 1.94 -26.10
N PRO A 25 -0.97 1.30 -27.29
CA PRO A 25 0.26 0.64 -27.65
C PRO A 25 1.37 1.64 -27.94
N VAL A 26 2.53 1.46 -27.28
CA VAL A 26 3.73 2.27 -27.45
C VAL A 26 4.82 1.42 -28.09
N PHE A 27 5.42 1.94 -29.18
CA PHE A 27 6.55 1.31 -29.85
C PHE A 27 7.87 1.81 -29.26
N ARG A 28 8.75 0.88 -28.91
CA ARG A 28 10.15 1.19 -28.56
C ARG A 28 11.09 0.20 -29.23
N THR A 29 12.25 0.70 -29.63
CA THR A 29 13.32 -0.12 -30.19
C THR A 29 14.35 -0.39 -29.14
N ILE A 30 14.74 -1.66 -28.99
CA ILE A 30 15.74 -2.13 -28.04
C ILE A 30 16.90 -2.76 -28.83
N ASN A 31 18.10 -2.29 -28.59
CA ASN A 31 19.31 -2.90 -29.13
C ASN A 31 19.82 -3.96 -28.16
N THR A 32 20.02 -5.17 -28.68
CA THR A 32 20.60 -6.31 -27.95
C THR A 32 21.82 -6.83 -28.70
N PRO A 33 22.65 -7.67 -28.08
CA PRO A 33 23.77 -8.31 -28.79
C PRO A 33 23.32 -9.16 -30.00
N SER A 34 22.05 -9.60 -30.02
CA SER A 34 21.48 -10.37 -31.13
C SER A 34 20.83 -9.55 -32.22
N GLY A 35 20.83 -8.22 -32.09
CA GLY A 35 20.23 -7.32 -33.06
C GLY A 35 19.27 -6.31 -32.47
N ARG A 36 18.60 -5.63 -33.38
CA ARG A 36 17.61 -4.59 -33.06
C ARG A 36 16.22 -5.19 -33.02
N HIS A 37 15.52 -5.04 -31.90
CA HIS A 37 14.17 -5.54 -31.69
C HIS A 37 13.20 -4.38 -31.53
N ALA A 38 12.13 -4.39 -32.34
CA ALA A 38 11.01 -3.47 -32.19
C ALA A 38 9.95 -4.12 -31.29
N LEU A 39 9.60 -3.46 -30.20
CA LEU A 39 8.62 -3.93 -29.23
C LEU A 39 7.39 -3.02 -29.26
N ARG A 40 6.24 -3.63 -29.36
CA ARG A 40 4.94 -2.97 -29.23
C ARG A 40 4.26 -3.49 -27.98
N LEU A 41 4.23 -2.67 -26.93
CA LEU A 41 3.55 -2.96 -25.67
C LEU A 41 2.65 -1.81 -25.31
N GLU A 42 1.57 -2.10 -24.61
CA GLU A 42 0.69 -1.09 -24.05
C GLU A 42 1.44 -0.26 -22.97
N ALA A 43 1.05 1.01 -22.79
CA ALA A 43 1.71 1.95 -21.87
C ALA A 43 1.85 1.34 -20.47
N ALA A 44 0.82 0.63 -19.96
CA ALA A 44 0.85 -0.05 -18.67
C ALA A 44 2.02 -1.03 -18.51
N PHE A 45 2.40 -1.76 -19.56
CA PHE A 45 3.54 -2.69 -19.50
C PHE A 45 4.88 -1.96 -19.48
N TRP A 46 4.99 -0.81 -20.18
CA TRP A 46 6.18 0.03 -20.09
C TRP A 46 6.35 0.63 -18.70
N ASP A 47 5.26 1.05 -18.06
CA ASP A 47 5.26 1.52 -16.67
C ASP A 47 5.60 0.39 -15.69
N GLY A 48 5.05 -0.80 -15.92
CA GLY A 48 5.41 -1.99 -15.15
C GLY A 48 6.90 -2.32 -15.22
N LEU A 49 7.47 -2.28 -16.44
CA LEU A 49 8.92 -2.48 -16.64
C LEU A 49 9.75 -1.39 -15.95
N ALA A 50 9.33 -0.13 -16.02
CA ALA A 50 10.03 0.97 -15.36
C ALA A 50 10.03 0.80 -13.83
N ARG A 51 8.88 0.45 -13.25
CA ARG A 51 8.75 0.18 -11.81
C ARG A 51 9.59 -1.02 -11.37
N LEU A 52 9.58 -2.13 -12.12
CA LEU A 52 10.43 -3.29 -11.84
C LEU A 52 11.91 -2.91 -11.87
N ALA A 53 12.35 -2.22 -12.92
CA ALA A 53 13.74 -1.78 -13.07
C ALA A 53 14.17 -0.85 -11.92
N GLN A 54 13.32 0.11 -11.54
CA GLN A 54 13.58 1.00 -10.40
C GLN A 54 13.78 0.21 -9.10
N HIS A 55 12.95 -0.80 -8.85
CA HIS A 55 13.09 -1.64 -7.66
C HIS A 55 14.32 -2.52 -7.66
N GLU A 56 14.75 -2.98 -8.84
CA GLU A 56 15.98 -3.76 -9.01
C GLU A 56 17.24 -2.88 -9.08
N GLY A 57 17.09 -1.56 -8.94
CA GLY A 57 18.21 -0.59 -8.98
C GLY A 57 18.93 -0.53 -10.33
N ARG A 58 18.24 -0.82 -11.44
CA ARG A 58 18.81 -0.87 -12.80
C ARG A 58 17.98 -0.10 -13.82
N LYS A 59 18.51 0.07 -15.04
CA LYS A 59 17.81 0.76 -16.12
C LYS A 59 16.75 -0.15 -16.75
N THR A 60 15.61 0.43 -17.15
CA THR A 60 14.54 -0.28 -17.85
C THR A 60 15.03 -0.98 -19.12
N THR A 61 15.96 -0.35 -19.85
CA THR A 61 16.56 -0.93 -21.07
C THR A 61 17.32 -2.23 -20.78
N ASP A 62 18.00 -2.33 -19.64
CA ASP A 62 18.78 -3.51 -19.27
C ASP A 62 17.86 -4.65 -18.86
N LEU A 63 16.78 -4.34 -18.14
CA LEU A 63 15.72 -5.30 -17.83
C LEU A 63 15.08 -5.86 -19.11
N VAL A 64 14.72 -5.00 -20.06
CA VAL A 64 14.13 -5.45 -21.33
C VAL A 64 15.11 -6.29 -22.14
N ARG A 65 16.39 -5.93 -22.19
CA ARG A 65 17.43 -6.75 -22.87
C ARG A 65 17.51 -8.15 -22.28
N GLU A 66 17.49 -8.28 -20.98
CA GLU A 66 17.48 -9.60 -20.31
C GLU A 66 16.25 -10.41 -20.72
N LEU A 67 15.06 -9.80 -20.71
CA LEU A 67 13.82 -10.49 -21.08
C LEU A 67 13.82 -10.92 -22.56
N VAL A 68 14.40 -10.12 -23.47
CA VAL A 68 14.57 -10.47 -24.89
C VAL A 68 15.52 -11.66 -25.04
N VAL A 69 16.57 -11.74 -24.24
CA VAL A 69 17.53 -12.86 -24.27
C VAL A 69 16.91 -14.16 -23.75
N LEU A 70 16.04 -14.06 -22.74
CA LEU A 70 15.34 -15.23 -22.17
C LEU A 70 14.33 -15.85 -23.15
N ASP A 71 13.81 -15.10 -24.12
CA ASP A 71 12.83 -15.58 -25.12
C ASP A 71 13.43 -16.53 -26.19
N ARG A 72 14.76 -16.74 -26.22
CA ARG A 72 15.48 -17.50 -27.24
C ARG A 72 15.17 -19.01 -27.33
N GLY A 73 14.00 -19.45 -26.93
CA GLY A 73 13.68 -20.89 -26.99
C GLY A 73 12.22 -21.26 -27.25
N VAL A 74 11.31 -20.31 -27.23
CA VAL A 74 9.88 -20.64 -27.13
C VAL A 74 9.10 -20.37 -28.41
N GLY A 75 9.66 -19.73 -29.45
CA GLY A 75 8.93 -19.41 -30.70
C GLY A 75 7.70 -18.52 -30.50
N ALA A 76 7.53 -17.98 -29.32
CA ALA A 76 6.42 -17.12 -28.94
C ALA A 76 6.66 -15.68 -29.41
N ASN A 77 5.58 -14.94 -29.62
CA ASN A 77 5.66 -13.51 -29.89
C ASN A 77 6.35 -12.80 -28.74
N LEU A 78 7.53 -12.18 -29.01
CA LEU A 78 8.37 -11.49 -28.03
C LEU A 78 7.58 -10.52 -27.13
N SER A 79 6.62 -9.78 -27.70
CA SER A 79 5.73 -8.90 -26.94
C SER A 79 4.88 -9.68 -25.91
N SER A 80 4.41 -10.88 -26.27
CA SER A 80 3.64 -11.74 -25.36
C SER A 80 4.52 -12.25 -24.22
N THR A 81 5.74 -12.70 -24.52
CA THR A 81 6.71 -13.15 -23.53
C THR A 81 7.03 -12.06 -22.53
N ILE A 82 7.27 -10.82 -23.00
CA ILE A 82 7.57 -9.69 -22.13
C ILE A 82 6.36 -9.35 -21.25
N ARG A 83 5.13 -9.32 -21.79
CA ARG A 83 3.92 -9.10 -20.98
C ARG A 83 3.79 -10.13 -19.87
N SER A 84 3.94 -11.40 -20.20
CA SER A 84 3.88 -12.50 -19.24
C SER A 84 4.97 -12.39 -18.17
N ALA A 85 6.19 -12.03 -18.57
CA ALA A 85 7.30 -11.84 -17.63
C ALA A 85 7.07 -10.66 -16.67
N VAL A 86 6.52 -9.54 -17.16
CA VAL A 86 6.16 -8.38 -16.33
C VAL A 86 5.11 -8.77 -15.30
N VAL A 87 4.02 -9.41 -15.74
CA VAL A 87 2.95 -9.86 -14.83
C VAL A 87 3.51 -10.83 -13.80
N LYS A 88 4.28 -11.85 -14.24
CA LYS A 88 4.88 -12.82 -13.32
C LYS A 88 5.76 -12.16 -12.28
N ARG A 89 6.67 -11.27 -12.67
CA ARG A 89 7.56 -10.58 -11.72
C ARG A 89 6.82 -9.67 -10.74
N LEU A 90 5.74 -9.01 -11.19
CA LEU A 90 4.89 -8.22 -10.31
C LEU A 90 4.16 -9.09 -9.29
N LEU A 91 3.62 -10.25 -9.72
CA LEU A 91 2.98 -11.21 -8.83
C LEU A 91 3.97 -11.84 -7.84
N ASP A 92 5.15 -12.24 -8.30
CA ASP A 92 6.21 -12.80 -7.43
C ASP A 92 6.62 -11.78 -6.37
N ARG A 93 6.70 -10.50 -6.75
CA ARG A 93 7.01 -9.42 -5.82
C ARG A 93 5.87 -9.17 -4.82
N ASP A 94 4.63 -9.14 -5.26
CA ASP A 94 3.48 -9.01 -4.39
C ASP A 94 3.45 -10.15 -3.37
N ALA A 95 3.66 -11.39 -3.82
CA ALA A 95 3.78 -12.55 -2.96
C ALA A 95 4.95 -12.45 -1.95
N ALA A 96 6.09 -11.88 -2.35
CA ALA A 96 7.24 -11.66 -1.46
C ALA A 96 6.97 -10.56 -0.41
N LEU A 97 6.17 -9.54 -0.75
CA LEU A 97 5.79 -8.47 0.17
C LEU A 97 4.64 -8.87 1.10
N ALA A 98 3.77 -9.78 0.68
CA ALA A 98 2.61 -10.21 1.45
C ALA A 98 2.93 -10.62 2.91
N PRO A 99 4.01 -11.36 3.21
CA PRO A 99 4.38 -11.68 4.59
C PRO A 99 4.76 -10.46 5.43
N LEU A 100 5.33 -9.41 4.81
CA LEU A 100 5.76 -8.18 5.49
C LEU A 100 4.58 -7.24 5.77
N THR A 101 3.56 -7.27 4.91
CA THR A 101 2.34 -6.47 5.03
C THR A 101 1.22 -7.21 5.76
N ALA A 102 1.42 -8.49 6.09
CA ALA A 102 0.44 -9.27 6.82
C ALA A 102 0.23 -8.69 8.23
N PRO A 103 -1.00 -8.67 8.73
CA PRO A 103 -1.31 -8.22 10.10
C PRO A 103 -0.47 -8.93 11.18
N LEU A 104 -0.13 -10.19 10.93
CA LEU A 104 0.72 -10.98 11.82
C LEU A 104 2.17 -10.46 11.91
N ALA A 105 2.76 -10.01 10.81
CA ALA A 105 4.11 -9.43 10.81
C ALA A 105 4.13 -8.13 11.64
N LEU A 106 3.12 -7.29 11.46
CA LEU A 106 2.96 -6.07 12.23
C LEU A 106 2.80 -6.35 13.73
N VAL A 107 1.98 -7.35 14.08
CA VAL A 107 1.82 -7.78 15.49
C VAL A 107 3.14 -8.24 16.07
N LYS A 108 3.95 -9.02 15.31
CA LYS A 108 5.28 -9.45 15.77
C LYS A 108 6.23 -8.27 16.00
N LEU A 109 6.26 -7.30 15.05
CA LEU A 109 7.08 -6.10 15.21
C LEU A 109 6.63 -5.26 16.41
N MET A 110 5.33 -5.11 16.61
CA MET A 110 4.79 -4.40 17.76
C MET A 110 5.15 -5.10 19.09
N GLN A 111 5.12 -6.44 19.13
CA GLN A 111 5.50 -7.22 20.32
C GLN A 111 6.99 -7.07 20.70
N LEU A 112 7.85 -6.87 19.70
CA LEU A 112 9.29 -6.65 19.89
C LEU A 112 9.65 -5.18 20.17
N ALA A 113 8.69 -4.26 20.01
CA ALA A 113 8.96 -2.84 20.26
C ALA A 113 9.31 -2.58 21.74
N PRO A 114 10.38 -1.83 22.05
CA PRO A 114 10.78 -1.53 23.42
C PRO A 114 9.90 -0.45 24.09
N LEU A 115 8.91 0.06 23.38
CA LEU A 115 7.96 1.07 23.85
C LEU A 115 6.58 0.45 24.09
N PRO A 116 5.82 0.96 25.08
CA PRO A 116 4.43 0.57 25.26
C PRO A 116 3.64 0.82 23.97
N SER A 117 3.06 -0.23 23.38
CA SER A 117 2.39 -0.14 22.09
C SER A 117 1.06 -0.88 22.06
N PHE A 118 0.13 -0.33 21.28
CA PHE A 118 -1.21 -0.85 21.12
C PHE A 118 -1.66 -0.75 19.66
N ALA A 119 -2.64 -1.58 19.29
CA ALA A 119 -3.28 -1.52 17.99
C ALA A 119 -4.80 -1.43 18.13
N LEU A 120 -5.41 -0.51 17.39
CA LEU A 120 -6.87 -0.32 17.31
C LEU A 120 -7.37 -0.59 15.89
N ASN A 121 -8.54 -1.19 15.79
CA ASN A 121 -9.26 -1.26 14.52
C ASN A 121 -10.11 0.01 14.28
N ARG A 122 -10.78 0.09 13.13
CA ARG A 122 -11.68 1.20 12.80
C ARG A 122 -12.84 1.35 13.79
N ALA A 123 -13.27 0.27 14.43
CA ALA A 123 -14.33 0.29 15.46
C ALA A 123 -13.80 0.75 16.83
N LYS A 124 -12.56 1.28 16.90
CA LYS A 124 -11.91 1.75 18.15
C LYS A 124 -11.71 0.64 19.19
N THR A 125 -11.78 -0.60 18.74
CA THR A 125 -11.55 -1.76 19.62
C THR A 125 -10.05 -2.03 19.68
N LEU A 126 -9.55 -2.26 20.89
CA LEU A 126 -8.18 -2.67 21.14
C LEU A 126 -7.96 -4.09 20.59
N VAL A 127 -7.17 -4.21 19.54
CA VAL A 127 -6.93 -5.48 18.86
C VAL A 127 -5.74 -6.21 19.48
N ARG A 128 -4.70 -5.47 19.82
CA ARG A 128 -3.46 -6.00 20.40
C ARG A 128 -2.74 -4.95 21.24
N VAL A 129 -1.96 -5.48 22.20
CA VAL A 129 -0.99 -4.71 22.99
C VAL A 129 0.29 -5.54 23.13
N ASN A 130 1.43 -4.89 23.40
CA ASN A 130 2.66 -5.59 23.74
C ASN A 130 2.86 -5.69 25.28
N GLU A 131 3.88 -6.40 25.70
CA GLU A 131 4.19 -6.57 27.14
C GLU A 131 4.55 -5.25 27.82
N GLU A 132 5.23 -4.34 27.11
CA GLU A 132 5.58 -3.03 27.64
C GLU A 132 4.35 -2.18 27.92
N PHE A 133 3.29 -2.28 27.10
CA PHE A 133 2.01 -1.61 27.37
C PHE A 133 1.34 -2.17 28.64
N VAL A 134 1.35 -3.48 28.82
CA VAL A 134 0.82 -4.12 30.04
C VAL A 134 1.61 -3.66 31.29
N ARG A 135 2.93 -3.60 31.18
CA ARG A 135 3.82 -3.11 32.25
C ARG A 135 3.57 -1.64 32.55
N TYR A 136 3.44 -0.82 31.50
CA TYR A 136 3.13 0.59 31.61
C TYR A 136 1.80 0.82 32.37
N LEU A 137 0.74 0.10 31.99
CA LEU A 137 -0.56 0.21 32.67
C LEU A 137 -0.48 -0.15 34.14
N ARG A 138 0.19 -1.24 34.48
CA ARG A 138 0.39 -1.65 35.87
C ARG A 138 1.08 -0.57 36.70
N ASN A 139 2.09 0.06 36.13
CA ASN A 139 2.83 1.13 36.80
C ASN A 139 2.01 2.42 36.91
N ALA A 140 1.36 2.85 35.81
CA ALA A 140 0.61 4.11 35.76
C ALA A 140 -0.68 4.09 36.62
N LEU A 141 -1.33 2.94 36.72
CA LEU A 141 -2.61 2.80 37.41
C LEU A 141 -2.49 2.15 38.79
N SER A 142 -1.25 1.82 39.24
CA SER A 142 -0.91 1.29 40.57
C SER A 142 -1.81 0.13 41.05
N LYS A 143 -2.38 -0.68 40.16
CA LYS A 143 -3.35 -1.72 40.49
C LYS A 143 -3.24 -2.99 39.68
N THR A 144 -3.53 -4.08 40.32
CA THR A 144 -3.65 -5.44 39.83
C THR A 144 -5.06 -5.70 39.27
N GLY A 145 -5.43 -5.06 38.16
CA GLY A 145 -6.65 -5.39 37.41
C GLY A 145 -6.33 -6.11 36.10
N PRO A 146 -7.27 -6.90 35.55
CA PRO A 146 -7.10 -7.50 34.24
C PRO A 146 -7.04 -6.39 33.17
N VAL A 147 -5.91 -6.30 32.46
CA VAL A 147 -5.64 -5.30 31.40
C VAL A 147 -6.68 -5.36 30.28
N GLU A 148 -7.35 -6.49 30.13
CA GLU A 148 -8.42 -6.72 29.14
C GLU A 148 -9.65 -5.82 29.34
N LYS A 149 -9.82 -5.26 30.55
CA LYS A 149 -10.89 -4.30 30.87
C LYS A 149 -10.49 -2.85 30.65
N ALA A 150 -9.25 -2.59 30.24
CA ALA A 150 -8.78 -1.24 29.97
C ALA A 150 -9.51 -0.68 28.73
N GLN A 151 -10.09 0.50 28.89
CA GLN A 151 -10.68 1.27 27.81
C GLN A 151 -9.72 2.35 27.37
N LEU A 152 -9.36 2.33 26.10
CA LEU A 152 -8.49 3.33 25.50
C LEU A 152 -9.34 4.28 24.66
N LYS A 153 -9.20 5.58 24.93
CA LYS A 153 -9.88 6.65 24.21
C LYS A 153 -8.81 7.58 23.61
N LEU A 154 -8.95 7.88 22.34
CA LEU A 154 -8.14 8.88 21.65
C LEU A 154 -8.79 10.25 21.83
N ASP A 155 -8.00 11.31 21.95
CA ASP A 155 -8.51 12.69 22.02
C ASP A 155 -9.05 13.14 20.65
N GLN A 156 -8.54 12.56 19.55
CA GLN A 156 -9.05 12.75 18.21
C GLN A 156 -9.97 11.59 17.79
N ALA A 157 -10.94 11.88 16.92
CA ALA A 157 -11.79 10.84 16.39
C ALA A 157 -10.95 9.86 15.53
N ALA A 158 -11.15 8.56 15.72
CA ALA A 158 -10.38 7.56 14.95
C ALA A 158 -10.63 7.70 13.44
N GLU A 159 -11.83 8.07 13.04
CA GLU A 159 -12.23 8.32 11.66
C GLU A 159 -11.38 9.45 11.05
N THR A 160 -11.16 10.53 11.78
CA THR A 160 -10.29 11.65 11.39
C THR A 160 -8.85 11.18 11.21
N LEU A 161 -8.32 10.42 12.18
CA LEU A 161 -6.97 9.86 12.10
C LEU A 161 -6.81 8.94 10.88
N PHE A 162 -7.80 8.07 10.59
CA PHE A 162 -7.78 7.21 9.42
C PHE A 162 -7.89 7.97 8.08
N ALA A 163 -8.48 9.18 8.08
CA ALA A 163 -8.60 10.01 6.90
C ALA A 163 -7.37 10.91 6.67
N GLU A 164 -6.77 11.42 7.74
CA GLU A 164 -5.72 12.45 7.68
C GLU A 164 -4.31 11.86 7.69
N ILE A 165 -4.10 10.70 8.33
CA ILE A 165 -2.75 10.12 8.41
C ILE A 165 -2.43 9.43 7.09
N ALA A 166 -1.47 10.00 6.35
CA ALA A 166 -0.92 9.32 5.18
C ALA A 166 -0.18 8.03 5.59
N PRO A 167 -0.30 6.93 4.84
CA PRO A 167 0.40 5.69 5.15
C PRO A 167 1.91 5.91 5.34
N GLY A 168 2.44 5.43 6.46
CA GLY A 168 3.87 5.59 6.80
C GLY A 168 4.22 6.90 7.49
N THR A 169 3.29 7.83 7.70
CA THR A 169 3.49 9.01 8.53
C THR A 169 3.04 8.76 9.98
N ALA A 170 3.58 9.54 10.92
CA ALA A 170 3.22 9.47 12.32
C ALA A 170 2.61 10.79 12.79
N VAL A 171 1.56 10.72 13.59
CA VAL A 171 0.90 11.88 14.20
C VAL A 171 0.89 11.70 15.72
N GLU A 172 1.12 12.76 16.46
CA GLU A 172 0.97 12.75 17.91
C GLU A 172 -0.48 12.98 18.30
N CYS A 173 -0.99 12.14 19.19
CA CYS A 173 -2.36 12.18 19.68
C CYS A 173 -2.38 11.95 21.18
N GLY A 174 -3.15 12.77 21.89
CA GLY A 174 -3.45 12.51 23.30
C GLY A 174 -4.33 11.27 23.45
N ILE A 175 -4.04 10.47 24.45
CA ILE A 175 -4.81 9.28 24.79
C ILE A 175 -5.18 9.26 26.26
N SER A 176 -6.37 8.78 26.55
CA SER A 176 -6.86 8.48 27.89
C SER A 176 -7.05 6.99 28.03
N ILE A 177 -6.47 6.42 29.08
CA ILE A 177 -6.59 5.00 29.40
C ILE A 177 -7.36 4.90 30.72
N ARG A 178 -8.53 4.28 30.66
CA ARG A 178 -9.38 4.05 31.85
C ARG A 178 -9.36 2.59 32.23
N LEU A 179 -9.08 2.32 33.50
CA LEU A 179 -9.23 1.01 34.11
C LEU A 179 -9.98 1.18 35.43
N ASP A 180 -11.17 0.57 35.51
CA ASP A 180 -12.10 0.78 36.61
C ASP A 180 -12.43 2.28 36.81
N ASN A 181 -12.16 2.83 38.01
CA ASN A 181 -12.36 4.25 38.32
C ASN A 181 -11.11 5.13 38.13
N HIS A 182 -10.04 4.60 37.55
CA HIS A 182 -8.78 5.33 37.35
C HIS A 182 -8.65 5.67 35.86
N GLU A 183 -8.33 6.94 35.60
CA GLU A 183 -8.03 7.45 34.26
C GLU A 183 -6.61 7.99 34.25
N HIS A 184 -5.83 7.55 33.27
CA HIS A 184 -4.49 8.03 33.03
C HIS A 184 -4.40 8.64 31.65
N ARG A 185 -3.90 9.88 31.56
CA ARG A 185 -3.71 10.61 30.30
C ARG A 185 -2.25 10.63 29.92
N THR A 186 -1.97 10.41 28.64
CA THR A 186 -0.62 10.43 28.10
C THR A 186 -0.66 10.78 26.60
N GLN A 187 0.51 10.86 25.97
CA GLN A 187 0.65 11.07 24.53
C GLN A 187 1.03 9.77 23.84
N ALA A 188 0.58 9.61 22.63
CA ALA A 188 0.98 8.50 21.78
C ALA A 188 1.29 9.00 20.36
N ARG A 189 2.30 8.40 19.75
CA ARG A 189 2.58 8.57 18.33
C ARG A 189 1.82 7.50 17.58
N ILE A 190 0.87 7.93 16.75
CA ILE A 190 -0.03 7.07 15.99
C ILE A 190 0.46 6.95 14.56
N VAL A 191 0.48 5.74 14.03
CA VAL A 191 0.79 5.43 12.63
C VAL A 191 -0.28 4.53 12.03
N ILE A 192 -0.51 4.67 10.73
CA ILE A 192 -1.29 3.71 9.94
C ILE A 192 -0.29 2.94 9.07
N PRO A 193 -0.09 1.65 9.31
CA PRO A 193 0.76 0.83 8.47
C PRO A 193 0.25 0.79 7.03
N PRO A 194 1.14 0.89 6.02
CA PRO A 194 0.73 0.79 4.63
C PRO A 194 0.22 -0.61 4.28
N ALA A 195 -0.63 -0.67 3.25
CA ALA A 195 -1.02 -1.90 2.54
C ALA A 195 -1.74 -2.98 3.37
N LEU A 196 -2.50 -2.61 4.40
CA LEU A 196 -3.37 -3.57 5.08
C LEU A 196 -4.77 -3.58 4.45
N SER A 197 -5.30 -4.77 4.17
CA SER A 197 -6.69 -4.96 3.72
C SER A 197 -7.71 -4.43 4.75
N HIS A 198 -7.34 -4.48 6.03
CA HIS A 198 -8.10 -3.92 7.14
C HIS A 198 -7.18 -2.93 7.88
N PRO A 199 -7.32 -1.62 7.64
CA PRO A 199 -6.46 -0.64 8.27
C PRO A 199 -6.63 -0.66 9.78
N ILE A 200 -5.49 -0.62 10.46
CA ILE A 200 -5.38 -0.50 11.92
C ILE A 200 -4.56 0.74 12.27
N LEU A 201 -4.85 1.33 13.40
CA LEU A 201 -3.99 2.33 14.03
C LEU A 201 -3.02 1.62 14.97
N VAL A 202 -1.75 1.93 14.87
CA VAL A 202 -0.73 1.48 15.84
C VAL A 202 -0.24 2.69 16.60
N GLY A 203 -0.36 2.64 17.91
CA GLY A 203 0.10 3.69 18.80
C GLY A 203 1.30 3.25 19.63
N PHE A 204 2.27 4.15 19.77
CA PHE A 204 3.42 4.03 20.65
C PHE A 204 3.34 5.13 21.70
N ILE A 205 3.27 4.77 22.98
CA ILE A 205 3.24 5.76 24.05
C ILE A 205 4.61 6.43 24.15
N SER A 206 4.61 7.75 24.03
CA SER A 206 5.79 8.60 24.26
C SER A 206 5.75 9.13 25.69
N HIS A 207 6.89 9.06 26.39
CA HIS A 207 7.05 9.65 27.71
C HIS A 207 7.30 11.15 27.62
#